data_0f9efcbd7feb7f9c50ffb76fb4e864ae
#
_entry.id   0f9efcbd7feb7f9c50ffb76fb4e864ae
#
_cell.length_a   1.000
_cell.length_b   1.000
_cell.length_c   1.000
_cell.angle_alpha   90.00
_cell.angle_beta   90.00
_cell.angle_gamma   90.00
#
_symmetry.space_group_name_H-M   'P 1'
#
loop_
_entity.id
_entity.type
_entity.pdbx_description
1 polymer ?
#
loop_
_entity_poly.entity_id
_entity_poly.type
_entity_poly.pdbx_seq_one_letter_code
_entity_poly.pdbx_strand_id
1 'polypeptide(L)'
;SPSLAIQYASNAVSYMGKLARENYKMSCELHFSYDTKHAERIREYEEIIDRTEDRLNSYLVSITDCELSVAESRSVTSLLHIITDFERIGDYAFNIMEAAEYMHEKNQKLSDNAKAELAVISKAITEIIEMAVTAVEYDDLETAKKIEPLEDTIDQLEYQLKNRHIERLKTGDCAIDRGIHFLDMLSDMERVADHCSNVAVHVLSRNYGKEEIKHHEYIDTIHKGDSSEYINAMNEYSNKYRLAD
;
A
#
# COMPACT_ATOMS: atom_id res chain seq x y z
N SER A 1 -10.94 -28.35 11.00
CA SER A 1 -11.27 -27.44 12.11
C SER A 1 -11.23 -25.99 11.64
N PRO A 2 -12.00 -25.09 12.24
CA PRO A 2 -11.99 -23.68 11.88
C PRO A 2 -10.58 -23.05 11.92
N SER A 3 -9.78 -23.38 12.93
CA SER A 3 -8.40 -22.88 13.05
C SER A 3 -7.53 -23.22 11.83
N LEU A 4 -7.64 -24.45 11.30
CA LEU A 4 -6.89 -24.86 10.14
C LEU A 4 -7.38 -24.15 8.88
N ALA A 5 -8.69 -23.96 8.74
CA ALA A 5 -9.28 -23.22 7.61
C ALA A 5 -8.84 -21.75 7.62
N ILE A 6 -8.79 -21.11 8.79
CA ILE A 6 -8.29 -19.75 8.97
C ILE A 6 -6.80 -19.67 8.60
N GLN A 7 -6.00 -20.66 8.98
CA GLN A 7 -4.57 -20.71 8.63
C GLN A 7 -4.38 -20.80 7.10
N TYR A 8 -5.15 -21.62 6.40
CA TYR A 8 -5.09 -21.68 4.94
C TYR A 8 -5.51 -20.36 4.28
N ALA A 9 -6.57 -19.73 4.79
CA ALA A 9 -6.98 -18.41 4.33
C ALA A 9 -5.88 -17.36 4.56
N SER A 10 -5.26 -17.35 5.73
CA SER A 10 -4.15 -16.43 6.06
C SER A 10 -2.95 -16.59 5.09
N ASN A 11 -2.59 -17.82 4.75
CA ASN A 11 -1.53 -18.08 3.78
C ASN A 11 -1.89 -17.54 2.38
N ALA A 12 -3.14 -17.71 1.95
CA ALA A 12 -3.61 -17.20 0.67
C ALA A 12 -3.68 -15.66 0.65
N VAL A 13 -4.06 -15.03 1.76
CA VAL A 13 -4.03 -13.56 1.91
C VAL A 13 -2.59 -13.04 1.83
N SER A 14 -1.64 -13.69 2.47
CA SER A 14 -0.22 -13.34 2.37
C SER A 14 0.29 -13.44 0.93
N TYR A 15 -0.10 -14.48 0.21
CA TYR A 15 0.23 -14.63 -1.22
C TYR A 15 -0.35 -13.50 -2.06
N MET A 16 -1.61 -13.14 -1.83
CA MET A 16 -2.27 -12.01 -2.49
C MET A 16 -1.52 -10.68 -2.24
N GLY A 17 -1.10 -10.44 -1.01
CA GLY A 17 -0.26 -9.29 -0.66
C GLY A 17 1.08 -9.27 -1.39
N LYS A 18 1.72 -10.41 -1.55
CA LYS A 18 2.97 -10.54 -2.32
C LYS A 18 2.77 -10.22 -3.81
N LEU A 19 1.67 -10.65 -4.40
CA LEU A 19 1.32 -10.29 -5.79
C LEU A 19 1.07 -8.79 -5.95
N ALA A 20 0.34 -8.17 -5.02
CA ALA A 20 0.11 -6.73 -5.03
C ALA A 20 1.43 -5.95 -4.91
N ARG A 21 2.34 -6.40 -4.06
CA ARG A 21 3.71 -5.84 -3.93
C ARG A 21 4.48 -5.92 -5.24
N GLU A 22 4.50 -7.07 -5.90
CA GLU A 22 5.19 -7.24 -7.19
C GLU A 22 4.57 -6.36 -8.28
N ASN A 23 3.24 -6.25 -8.33
CA ASN A 23 2.55 -5.35 -9.25
C ASN A 23 2.93 -3.91 -9.03
N TYR A 24 3.01 -3.46 -7.77
CA TYR A 24 3.44 -2.10 -7.46
C TYR A 24 4.86 -1.83 -7.95
N LYS A 25 5.79 -2.73 -7.65
CA LYS A 25 7.20 -2.60 -8.08
C LYS A 25 7.32 -2.50 -9.60
N MET A 26 6.71 -3.43 -10.33
CA MET A 26 6.75 -3.43 -11.79
C MET A 26 6.07 -2.19 -12.38
N SER A 27 4.96 -1.74 -11.81
CA SER A 27 4.24 -0.54 -12.26
C SER A 27 5.09 0.72 -12.14
N CYS A 28 5.83 0.88 -11.04
CA CYS A 28 6.76 1.99 -10.86
C CYS A 28 7.94 1.91 -11.84
N GLU A 29 8.51 0.74 -12.05
CA GLU A 29 9.64 0.53 -12.98
C GLU A 29 9.29 0.92 -14.41
N LEU A 30 8.06 0.73 -14.85
CA LEU A 30 7.58 1.11 -16.17
C LEU A 30 7.70 2.62 -16.46
N HIS A 31 7.68 3.47 -15.44
CA HIS A 31 7.87 4.91 -15.58
C HIS A 31 9.33 5.31 -15.84
N PHE A 32 10.28 4.43 -15.51
CA PHE A 32 11.71 4.61 -15.79
C PHE A 32 12.13 3.95 -17.11
N SER A 33 11.61 2.76 -17.36
CA SER A 33 11.87 1.99 -18.57
C SER A 33 10.66 1.12 -18.89
N TYR A 34 9.91 1.48 -19.94
CA TYR A 34 8.72 0.75 -20.33
C TYR A 34 9.06 -0.62 -20.91
N ASP A 35 8.41 -1.67 -20.41
CA ASP A 35 8.54 -3.05 -20.85
C ASP A 35 7.14 -3.68 -20.99
N THR A 36 6.78 -4.03 -22.23
CA THR A 36 5.48 -4.64 -22.57
C THR A 36 5.22 -5.94 -21.76
N LYS A 37 6.26 -6.74 -21.53
CA LYS A 37 6.12 -7.99 -20.77
C LYS A 37 5.79 -7.75 -19.30
N HIS A 38 6.34 -6.69 -18.70
CA HIS A 38 5.97 -6.29 -17.35
C HIS A 38 4.51 -5.81 -17.29
N ALA A 39 4.06 -5.02 -18.26
CA ALA A 39 2.67 -4.57 -18.34
C ALA A 39 1.70 -5.75 -18.48
N GLU A 40 2.01 -6.73 -19.33
CA GLU A 40 1.23 -7.96 -19.46
C GLU A 40 1.18 -8.77 -18.15
N ARG A 41 2.31 -8.91 -17.46
CA ARG A 41 2.39 -9.61 -16.17
C ARG A 41 1.59 -8.91 -15.07
N ILE A 42 1.58 -7.60 -15.04
CA ILE A 42 0.75 -6.82 -14.11
C ILE A 42 -0.73 -7.13 -14.33
N ARG A 43 -1.19 -7.20 -15.57
CA ARG A 43 -2.56 -7.58 -15.92
C ARG A 43 -2.90 -9.01 -15.46
N GLU A 44 -2.00 -9.95 -15.68
CA GLU A 44 -2.17 -11.35 -15.24
C GLU A 44 -2.30 -11.43 -13.71
N TYR A 45 -1.44 -10.73 -12.97
CA TYR A 45 -1.46 -10.72 -11.51
C TYR A 45 -2.70 -10.02 -10.96
N GLU A 46 -3.16 -8.95 -11.61
CA GLU A 46 -4.42 -8.28 -11.27
C GLU A 46 -5.60 -9.24 -11.35
N GLU A 47 -5.73 -10.01 -12.43
CA GLU A 47 -6.77 -11.03 -12.55
C GLU A 47 -6.67 -12.13 -11.47
N ILE A 48 -5.46 -12.48 -11.04
CA ILE A 48 -5.26 -13.46 -9.96
C ILE A 48 -5.68 -12.85 -8.63
N ILE A 49 -5.33 -11.59 -8.36
CA ILE A 49 -5.71 -10.87 -7.13
C ILE A 49 -7.23 -10.80 -7.02
N ASP A 50 -7.93 -10.37 -8.06
CA ASP A 50 -9.40 -10.26 -8.09
C ASP A 50 -10.08 -11.61 -7.83
N ARG A 51 -9.66 -12.64 -8.54
CA ARG A 51 -10.21 -13.99 -8.35
C ARG A 51 -9.92 -14.56 -6.96
N THR A 52 -8.77 -14.22 -6.41
CA THR A 52 -8.37 -14.66 -5.05
C THR A 52 -9.22 -13.95 -4.01
N GLU A 53 -9.48 -12.66 -4.18
CA GLU A 53 -10.40 -11.90 -3.32
C GLU A 53 -11.77 -12.55 -3.27
N ASP A 54 -12.41 -12.78 -4.42
CA ASP A 54 -13.74 -13.37 -4.50
C ASP A 54 -13.81 -14.74 -3.82
N ARG A 55 -12.82 -15.60 -4.05
CA ARG A 55 -12.77 -16.93 -3.47
C ARG A 55 -12.52 -16.91 -1.96
N LEU A 56 -11.63 -16.05 -1.50
CA LEU A 56 -11.33 -15.92 -0.08
C LEU A 56 -12.50 -15.33 0.69
N ASN A 57 -13.17 -14.31 0.15
CA ASN A 57 -14.35 -13.74 0.76
C ASN A 57 -15.44 -14.80 0.94
N SER A 58 -15.74 -15.55 -0.12
CA SER A 58 -16.74 -16.66 -0.06
C SER A 58 -16.32 -17.74 0.92
N TYR A 59 -15.03 -18.11 0.95
CA TYR A 59 -14.50 -19.13 1.85
C TYR A 59 -14.58 -18.70 3.31
N LEU A 60 -14.14 -17.48 3.63
CA LEU A 60 -14.18 -16.95 5.00
C LEU A 60 -15.59 -16.75 5.51
N VAL A 61 -16.53 -16.31 4.65
CA VAL A 61 -17.93 -16.23 5.03
C VAL A 61 -18.49 -17.63 5.36
N SER A 62 -18.13 -18.66 4.59
CA SER A 62 -18.57 -20.04 4.90
C SER A 62 -18.03 -20.58 6.23
N ILE A 63 -16.87 -20.11 6.67
CA ILE A 63 -16.32 -20.48 7.99
C ILE A 63 -17.15 -19.89 9.12
N THR A 64 -17.82 -18.75 8.92
CA THR A 64 -18.67 -18.13 9.95
C THR A 64 -19.93 -18.93 10.28
N ASP A 65 -20.30 -19.89 9.43
CA ASP A 65 -21.39 -20.84 9.70
C ASP A 65 -21.01 -21.92 10.75
N CYS A 66 -19.71 -22.02 11.07
CA CYS A 66 -19.22 -22.90 12.12
C CYS A 66 -19.23 -22.20 13.48
N GLU A 67 -19.22 -22.98 14.57
CA GLU A 67 -18.99 -22.42 15.91
C GLU A 67 -17.53 -21.96 16.00
N LEU A 68 -17.34 -20.63 16.07
CA LEU A 68 -16.04 -19.99 16.21
C LEU A 68 -15.82 -19.53 17.66
N SER A 69 -14.60 -19.68 18.14
CA SER A 69 -14.15 -18.95 19.32
C SER A 69 -14.05 -17.45 19.03
N VAL A 70 -14.00 -16.62 20.08
CA VAL A 70 -13.84 -15.17 19.95
C VAL A 70 -12.56 -14.83 19.17
N ALA A 71 -11.46 -15.54 19.40
CA ALA A 71 -10.20 -15.34 18.72
C ALA A 71 -10.29 -15.70 17.22
N GLU A 72 -10.95 -16.81 16.88
CA GLU A 72 -11.19 -17.22 15.48
C GLU A 72 -12.08 -16.23 14.76
N SER A 73 -13.15 -15.74 15.38
CA SER A 73 -14.03 -14.72 14.83
C SER A 73 -13.29 -13.42 14.53
N ARG A 74 -12.41 -12.97 15.43
CA ARG A 74 -11.56 -11.80 15.18
C ARG A 74 -10.60 -12.02 14.02
N SER A 75 -10.00 -13.20 13.92
CA SER A 75 -9.11 -13.52 12.81
C SER A 75 -9.83 -13.52 11.47
N VAL A 76 -11.02 -14.07 11.38
CA VAL A 76 -11.86 -14.04 10.17
C VAL A 76 -12.19 -12.60 9.79
N THR A 77 -12.67 -11.78 10.73
CA THR A 77 -13.00 -10.38 10.47
C THR A 77 -11.78 -9.60 10.00
N SER A 78 -10.65 -9.76 10.66
CA SER A 78 -9.38 -9.13 10.26
C SER A 78 -8.97 -9.52 8.83
N LEU A 79 -9.02 -10.80 8.49
CA LEU A 79 -8.66 -11.28 7.14
C LEU A 79 -9.58 -10.72 6.07
N LEU A 80 -10.89 -10.63 6.31
CA LEU A 80 -11.84 -10.04 5.36
C LEU A 80 -11.49 -8.58 5.03
N HIS A 81 -11.08 -7.80 6.02
CA HIS A 81 -10.63 -6.43 5.80
C HIS A 81 -9.29 -6.36 5.06
N ILE A 82 -8.32 -7.19 5.47
CA ILE A 82 -6.98 -7.21 4.84
C ILE A 82 -7.06 -7.62 3.36
N ILE A 83 -7.93 -8.56 3.01
CA ILE A 83 -8.17 -8.96 1.61
C ILE A 83 -8.56 -7.74 0.78
N THR A 84 -9.52 -6.94 1.25
CA THR A 84 -9.95 -5.73 0.56
C THR A 84 -8.82 -4.71 0.42
N ASP A 85 -8.01 -4.52 1.46
CA ASP A 85 -6.89 -3.60 1.40
C ASP A 85 -5.81 -4.06 0.40
N PHE A 86 -5.48 -5.34 0.35
CA PHE A 86 -4.52 -5.86 -0.63
C PHE A 86 -5.04 -5.80 -2.07
N GLU A 87 -6.33 -6.04 -2.29
CA GLU A 87 -6.96 -5.85 -3.59
C GLU A 87 -6.87 -4.38 -4.02
N ARG A 88 -7.16 -3.44 -3.12
CA ARG A 88 -7.03 -2.00 -3.41
C ARG A 88 -5.60 -1.58 -3.75
N ILE A 89 -4.60 -2.13 -3.08
CA ILE A 89 -3.20 -1.90 -3.45
C ILE A 89 -2.94 -2.39 -4.88
N GLY A 90 -3.47 -3.55 -5.26
CA GLY A 90 -3.41 -4.06 -6.63
C GLY A 90 -4.08 -3.12 -7.64
N ASP A 91 -5.26 -2.61 -7.34
CA ASP A 91 -5.99 -1.64 -8.19
C ASP A 91 -5.17 -0.37 -8.44
N TYR A 92 -4.59 0.22 -7.39
CA TYR A 92 -3.77 1.42 -7.55
C TYR A 92 -2.47 1.14 -8.30
N ALA A 93 -1.83 -0.01 -8.07
CA ALA A 93 -0.68 -0.44 -8.87
C ALA A 93 -1.04 -0.56 -10.35
N PHE A 94 -2.21 -1.07 -10.67
CA PHE A 94 -2.73 -1.16 -12.02
C PHE A 94 -2.92 0.25 -12.64
N ASN A 95 -3.49 1.20 -11.91
CA ASN A 95 -3.62 2.59 -12.37
C ASN A 95 -2.24 3.21 -12.68
N ILE A 96 -1.23 2.95 -11.84
CA ILE A 96 0.14 3.42 -12.06
C ILE A 96 0.72 2.82 -13.36
N MET A 97 0.47 1.55 -13.63
CA MET A 97 0.85 0.90 -14.88
C MET A 97 0.15 1.53 -16.09
N GLU A 98 -1.15 1.77 -16.02
CA GLU A 98 -1.92 2.40 -17.11
C GLU A 98 -1.39 3.81 -17.42
N ALA A 99 -0.99 4.57 -16.41
CA ALA A 99 -0.36 5.87 -16.59
C ALA A 99 0.98 5.76 -17.36
N ALA A 100 1.79 4.75 -17.05
CA ALA A 100 3.05 4.48 -17.78
C ALA A 100 2.79 4.06 -19.23
N GLU A 101 1.79 3.21 -19.47
CA GLU A 101 1.37 2.78 -20.80
C GLU A 101 0.91 3.97 -21.65
N TYR A 102 0.05 4.83 -21.10
CA TYR A 102 -0.40 6.06 -21.76
C TYR A 102 0.76 6.95 -22.17
N MET A 103 1.70 7.22 -21.27
CA MET A 103 2.88 8.03 -21.55
C MET A 103 3.75 7.39 -22.64
N HIS A 104 3.90 6.08 -22.62
CA HIS A 104 4.66 5.36 -23.64
C HIS A 104 4.02 5.47 -25.03
N GLU A 105 2.70 5.26 -25.12
CA GLU A 105 1.93 5.40 -26.37
C GLU A 105 1.97 6.82 -26.96
N LYS A 106 2.00 7.83 -26.08
CA LYS A 106 2.15 9.24 -26.47
C LYS A 106 3.59 9.68 -26.70
N ASN A 107 4.54 8.74 -26.57
CA ASN A 107 5.98 9.02 -26.65
C ASN A 107 6.43 10.13 -25.69
N GLN A 108 5.80 10.19 -24.52
CA GLN A 108 6.10 11.14 -23.43
C GLN A 108 7.02 10.50 -22.40
N LYS A 109 7.85 11.31 -21.78
CA LYS A 109 8.77 10.88 -20.69
C LYS A 109 8.69 11.86 -19.54
N LEU A 110 8.89 11.35 -18.31
CA LEU A 110 9.10 12.18 -17.14
C LEU A 110 10.43 12.96 -17.26
N SER A 111 10.45 14.17 -16.74
CA SER A 111 11.71 14.93 -16.60
C SER A 111 12.65 14.23 -15.62
N ASP A 112 13.94 14.56 -15.66
CA ASP A 112 14.92 13.99 -14.73
C ASP A 112 14.60 14.32 -13.28
N ASN A 113 14.10 15.52 -12.99
CA ASN A 113 13.63 15.92 -11.67
C ASN A 113 12.45 15.06 -11.21
N ALA A 114 11.43 14.88 -12.08
CA ALA A 114 10.27 14.04 -11.76
C ALA A 114 10.68 12.58 -11.53
N LYS A 115 11.63 12.05 -12.28
CA LYS A 115 12.18 10.69 -12.06
C LYS A 115 12.90 10.57 -10.74
N ALA A 116 13.73 11.54 -10.37
CA ALA A 116 14.45 11.56 -9.10
C ALA A 116 13.46 11.60 -7.92
N GLU A 117 12.44 12.44 -7.99
CA GLU A 117 11.38 12.55 -6.99
C GLU A 117 10.55 11.25 -6.90
N LEU A 118 10.16 10.69 -8.04
CA LEU A 118 9.44 9.42 -8.11
C LEU A 118 10.25 8.27 -7.49
N ALA A 119 11.57 8.25 -7.71
CA ALA A 119 12.45 7.24 -7.12
C ALA A 119 12.43 7.26 -5.60
N VAL A 120 12.36 8.42 -4.97
CA VAL A 120 12.30 8.55 -3.50
C VAL A 120 10.97 8.02 -2.97
N ILE A 121 9.84 8.53 -3.45
CA ILE A 121 8.52 8.12 -2.93
C ILE A 121 8.22 6.66 -3.25
N SER A 122 8.60 6.16 -4.42
CA SER A 122 8.35 4.76 -4.78
C SER A 122 9.11 3.77 -3.89
N LYS A 123 10.31 4.12 -3.42
CA LYS A 123 11.05 3.32 -2.44
C LYS A 123 10.36 3.30 -1.08
N ALA A 124 9.88 4.44 -0.60
CA ALA A 124 9.14 4.53 0.66
C ALA A 124 7.87 3.67 0.63
N ILE A 125 7.13 3.73 -0.47
CA ILE A 125 5.91 2.93 -0.63
C ILE A 125 6.22 1.44 -0.80
N THR A 126 7.29 1.08 -1.51
CA THR A 126 7.76 -0.31 -1.57
C THR A 126 8.05 -0.86 -0.17
N GLU A 127 8.72 -0.08 0.67
CA GLU A 127 9.00 -0.47 2.05
C GLU A 127 7.73 -0.68 2.87
N ILE A 128 6.75 0.24 2.77
CA ILE A 128 5.51 0.11 3.54
C ILE A 128 4.67 -1.10 3.09
N ILE A 129 4.64 -1.44 1.81
CA ILE A 129 3.98 -2.64 1.31
C ILE A 129 4.68 -3.90 1.85
N GLU A 130 6.00 -3.94 1.82
CA GLU A 130 6.79 -5.06 2.37
C GLU A 130 6.53 -5.24 3.87
N MET A 131 6.43 -4.15 4.62
CA MET A 131 6.07 -4.19 6.04
C MET A 131 4.66 -4.72 6.26
N ALA A 132 3.68 -4.28 5.46
CA ALA A 132 2.31 -4.78 5.55
C ALA A 132 2.21 -6.28 5.26
N VAL A 133 2.89 -6.76 4.21
CA VAL A 133 2.96 -8.19 3.86
C VAL A 133 3.62 -8.99 4.98
N THR A 134 4.73 -8.53 5.51
CA THR A 134 5.45 -9.17 6.64
C THR A 134 4.58 -9.23 7.90
N ALA A 135 3.89 -8.14 8.23
CA ALA A 135 3.01 -8.08 9.39
C ALA A 135 1.88 -9.11 9.30
N VAL A 136 1.31 -9.31 8.12
CA VAL A 136 0.26 -10.32 7.90
C VAL A 136 0.82 -11.73 7.91
N GLU A 137 1.92 -11.99 7.22
CA GLU A 137 2.49 -13.33 7.05
C GLU A 137 3.00 -13.92 8.35
N TYR A 138 3.65 -13.12 9.17
CA TYR A 138 4.28 -13.56 10.43
C TYR A 138 3.57 -13.09 11.68
N ASP A 139 2.42 -12.42 11.54
CA ASP A 139 1.72 -11.78 12.66
C ASP A 139 2.66 -10.87 13.48
N ASP A 140 3.49 -10.10 12.75
CA ASP A 140 4.56 -9.30 13.32
C ASP A 140 4.06 -7.93 13.77
N LEU A 141 3.77 -7.84 15.07
CA LEU A 141 3.21 -6.64 15.70
C LEU A 141 4.23 -5.48 15.75
N GLU A 142 5.50 -5.78 15.91
CA GLU A 142 6.54 -4.74 15.95
C GLU A 142 6.70 -4.07 14.58
N THR A 143 6.65 -4.84 13.51
CA THR A 143 6.60 -4.29 12.14
C THR A 143 5.32 -3.50 11.90
N ALA A 144 4.17 -4.03 12.33
CA ALA A 144 2.88 -3.34 12.18
C ALA A 144 2.85 -1.95 12.84
N LYS A 145 3.44 -1.80 14.03
CA LYS A 145 3.53 -0.52 14.74
C LYS A 145 4.37 0.53 14.03
N LYS A 146 5.31 0.13 13.18
CA LYS A 146 6.19 1.04 12.44
C LYS A 146 5.60 1.50 11.10
N ILE A 147 4.47 0.93 10.69
CA ILE A 147 3.81 1.29 9.42
C ILE A 147 3.27 2.72 9.48
N GLU A 148 2.59 3.11 10.53
CA GLU A 148 1.99 4.46 10.66
C GLU A 148 3.03 5.59 10.57
N PRO A 149 4.19 5.53 11.27
CA PRO A 149 5.22 6.55 11.10
C PRO A 149 5.74 6.68 9.67
N LEU A 150 5.80 5.57 8.93
CA LEU A 150 6.20 5.58 7.52
C LEU A 150 5.09 6.15 6.63
N GLU A 151 3.85 5.83 6.90
CA GLU A 151 2.69 6.39 6.19
C GLU A 151 2.62 7.90 6.36
N ASP A 152 2.74 8.42 7.57
CA ASP A 152 2.84 9.87 7.83
C ASP A 152 4.01 10.53 7.06
N THR A 153 5.14 9.83 6.95
CA THR A 153 6.29 10.30 6.15
C THR A 153 5.94 10.34 4.65
N ILE A 154 5.24 9.34 4.16
CA ILE A 154 4.80 9.27 2.74
C ILE A 154 3.81 10.39 2.44
N ASP A 155 2.88 10.68 3.32
CA ASP A 155 1.94 11.81 3.20
C ASP A 155 2.66 13.15 3.06
N GLN A 156 3.68 13.36 3.89
CA GLN A 156 4.50 14.58 3.80
C GLN A 156 5.28 14.65 2.49
N LEU A 157 5.83 13.52 2.02
CA LEU A 157 6.51 13.44 0.71
C LEU A 157 5.55 13.76 -0.43
N GLU A 158 4.38 13.15 -0.44
CA GLU A 158 3.35 13.38 -1.45
C GLU A 158 2.97 14.85 -1.53
N TYR A 159 2.70 15.47 -0.39
CA TYR A 159 2.38 16.89 -0.31
C TYR A 159 3.50 17.78 -0.85
N GLN A 160 4.77 17.50 -0.50
CA GLN A 160 5.91 18.26 -0.99
C GLN A 160 6.08 18.09 -2.51
N LEU A 161 5.95 16.87 -3.03
CA LEU A 161 6.09 16.56 -4.45
C LEU A 161 4.99 17.21 -5.28
N LYS A 162 3.75 17.19 -4.81
CA LYS A 162 2.64 17.90 -5.46
C LYS A 162 2.91 19.41 -5.55
N ASN A 163 3.36 20.02 -4.46
CA ASN A 163 3.67 21.45 -4.46
C ASN A 163 4.80 21.80 -5.44
N ARG A 164 5.90 21.03 -5.44
CA ARG A 164 7.00 21.22 -6.41
C ARG A 164 6.50 21.09 -7.86
N HIS A 165 5.63 20.13 -8.10
CA HIS A 165 5.10 19.91 -9.45
C HIS A 165 4.14 21.03 -9.90
N ILE A 166 3.28 21.51 -9.01
CA ILE A 166 2.39 22.65 -9.29
C ILE A 166 3.21 23.90 -9.64
N GLU A 167 4.31 24.15 -8.94
CA GLU A 167 5.20 25.27 -9.29
C GLU A 167 5.81 25.10 -10.69
N ARG A 168 6.26 23.91 -11.07
CA ARG A 168 6.74 23.61 -12.43
C ARG A 168 5.67 23.82 -13.49
N LEU A 169 4.41 23.54 -13.19
CA LEU A 169 3.29 23.82 -14.10
C LEU A 169 3.06 25.34 -14.27
N LYS A 170 3.14 26.11 -13.18
CA LYS A 170 2.98 27.56 -13.21
C LYS A 170 4.08 28.26 -14.00
N THR A 171 5.32 27.80 -13.88
CA THR A 171 6.47 28.37 -14.59
C THR A 171 6.57 27.92 -16.05
N GLY A 172 5.74 26.97 -16.47
CA GLY A 172 5.75 26.42 -17.83
C GLY A 172 6.86 25.38 -18.09
N ASP A 173 7.55 24.95 -17.02
CA ASP A 173 8.61 23.93 -17.12
C ASP A 173 8.06 22.51 -17.35
N CYS A 174 6.75 22.34 -17.25
CA CYS A 174 6.06 21.09 -17.51
C CYS A 174 4.80 21.33 -18.34
N ALA A 175 4.56 20.47 -19.33
CA ALA A 175 3.30 20.50 -20.07
C ALA A 175 2.14 20.05 -19.17
N ILE A 176 1.00 20.74 -19.27
CA ILE A 176 -0.17 20.53 -18.39
C ILE A 176 -0.64 19.08 -18.44
N ASP A 177 -0.74 18.47 -19.62
CA ASP A 177 -1.18 17.08 -19.78
C ASP A 177 -0.30 16.10 -18.99
N ARG A 178 1.02 16.20 -19.14
CA ARG A 178 1.98 15.38 -18.38
C ARG A 178 1.92 15.64 -16.87
N GLY A 179 1.66 16.89 -16.50
CA GLY A 179 1.58 17.30 -15.11
C GLY A 179 0.39 16.71 -14.39
N ILE A 180 -0.75 16.62 -15.03
CA ILE A 180 -1.95 16.00 -14.46
C ILE A 180 -1.69 14.51 -14.20
N HIS A 181 -1.12 13.78 -15.14
CA HIS A 181 -0.80 12.36 -14.95
C HIS A 181 0.18 12.11 -13.79
N PHE A 182 1.16 13.00 -13.61
CA PHE A 182 2.10 12.88 -12.49
C PHE A 182 1.40 13.12 -11.13
N LEU A 183 0.51 14.10 -11.06
CA LEU A 183 -0.27 14.37 -9.84
C LEU A 183 -1.22 13.22 -9.49
N ASP A 184 -1.90 12.65 -10.49
CA ASP A 184 -2.78 11.49 -10.29
C ASP A 184 -2.00 10.27 -9.80
N MET A 185 -0.81 10.04 -10.36
CA MET A 185 0.07 8.97 -9.92
C MET A 185 0.54 9.14 -8.48
N LEU A 186 0.88 10.36 -8.05
CA LEU A 186 1.22 10.64 -6.66
C LEU A 186 0.05 10.35 -5.71
N SER A 187 -1.17 10.68 -6.14
CA SER A 187 -2.39 10.36 -5.36
C SER A 187 -2.61 8.85 -5.26
N ASP A 188 -2.43 8.09 -6.33
CA ASP A 188 -2.54 6.64 -6.31
C ASP A 188 -1.48 6.01 -5.39
N MET A 189 -0.28 6.55 -5.36
CA MET A 189 0.80 6.10 -4.48
C MET A 189 0.47 6.34 -3.01
N GLU A 190 -0.06 7.52 -2.67
CA GLU A 190 -0.50 7.84 -1.30
C GLU A 190 -1.62 6.88 -0.86
N ARG A 191 -2.58 6.57 -1.74
CA ARG A 191 -3.64 5.59 -1.47
C ARG A 191 -3.10 4.19 -1.17
N VAL A 192 -2.04 3.78 -1.82
CA VAL A 192 -1.37 2.50 -1.49
C VAL A 192 -0.86 2.52 -0.05
N ALA A 193 -0.23 3.60 0.39
CA ALA A 193 0.24 3.75 1.77
C ALA A 193 -0.91 3.75 2.77
N ASP A 194 -2.02 4.43 2.49
CA ASP A 194 -3.26 4.41 3.29
C ASP A 194 -3.75 2.98 3.54
N HIS A 195 -3.81 2.15 2.49
CA HIS A 195 -4.25 0.76 2.62
C HIS A 195 -3.26 -0.09 3.42
N CYS A 196 -1.98 0.19 3.35
CA CYS A 196 -0.98 -0.45 4.21
C CYS A 196 -1.18 -0.09 5.70
N SER A 197 -1.52 1.16 6.00
CA SER A 197 -1.91 1.59 7.34
C SER A 197 -3.15 0.85 7.84
N ASN A 198 -4.17 0.68 7.01
CA ASN A 198 -5.35 -0.13 7.34
C ASN A 198 -4.98 -1.59 7.67
N VAL A 199 -4.12 -2.21 6.87
CA VAL A 199 -3.61 -3.56 7.13
C VAL A 199 -2.97 -3.65 8.52
N ALA A 200 -2.11 -2.69 8.87
CA ALA A 200 -1.47 -2.65 10.18
C ALA A 200 -2.48 -2.59 11.33
N VAL A 201 -3.51 -1.75 11.21
CA VAL A 201 -4.60 -1.64 12.21
C VAL A 201 -5.30 -2.98 12.39
N HIS A 202 -5.61 -3.71 11.32
CA HIS A 202 -6.28 -5.00 11.41
C HIS A 202 -5.40 -6.09 12.02
N VAL A 203 -4.11 -6.11 11.71
CA VAL A 203 -3.14 -7.02 12.36
C VAL A 203 -3.05 -6.75 13.86
N LEU A 204 -2.96 -5.49 14.26
CA LEU A 204 -2.88 -5.10 15.67
C LEU A 204 -4.19 -5.41 16.41
N SER A 205 -5.35 -5.10 15.83
CA SER A 205 -6.66 -5.30 16.45
C SER A 205 -6.93 -6.76 16.79
N ARG A 206 -6.62 -7.70 15.91
CA ARG A 206 -6.85 -9.13 16.15
C ARG A 206 -6.02 -9.69 17.29
N ASN A 207 -4.88 -9.06 17.61
CA ASN A 207 -3.95 -9.52 18.65
C ASN A 207 -4.19 -8.88 20.01
N TYR A 208 -4.68 -7.65 20.08
CA TYR A 208 -4.90 -6.94 21.35
C TYR A 208 -6.25 -7.18 22.01
N GLY A 209 -7.12 -7.98 21.42
CA GLY A 209 -8.38 -8.42 22.03
C GLY A 209 -9.40 -7.32 22.29
N LYS A 210 -9.23 -6.14 21.74
CA LYS A 210 -10.22 -5.06 21.77
C LYS A 210 -11.21 -5.22 20.63
N GLU A 211 -12.47 -4.86 20.86
CA GLU A 211 -13.45 -4.64 19.81
C GLU A 211 -12.83 -3.71 18.76
N GLU A 212 -13.26 -3.85 17.51
CA GLU A 212 -12.72 -3.11 16.36
C GLU A 212 -12.18 -1.74 16.76
N ILE A 213 -10.87 -1.61 16.83
CA ILE A 213 -10.25 -0.30 16.95
C ILE A 213 -10.50 0.35 15.61
N LYS A 214 -11.36 1.34 15.59
CA LYS A 214 -11.54 2.15 14.39
C LYS A 214 -10.21 2.79 14.05
N HIS A 215 -9.86 2.77 12.78
CA HIS A 215 -8.61 3.36 12.27
C HIS A 215 -8.31 4.71 12.91
N HIS A 216 -9.30 5.62 12.96
CA HIS A 216 -9.14 6.93 13.59
C HIS A 216 -8.84 6.88 15.09
N GLU A 217 -9.43 5.94 15.84
CA GLU A 217 -9.18 5.82 17.29
C GLU A 217 -7.79 5.28 17.57
N TYR A 218 -7.29 4.39 16.72
CA TYR A 218 -5.93 3.85 16.81
C TYR A 218 -4.89 4.94 16.51
N ILE A 219 -5.07 5.65 15.40
CA ILE A 219 -4.21 6.76 14.98
C ILE A 219 -4.22 7.86 16.03
N ASP A 220 -5.40 8.26 16.51
CA ASP A 220 -5.54 9.23 17.60
C ASP A 220 -4.81 8.78 18.88
N THR A 221 -4.82 7.51 19.19
CA THR A 221 -4.12 6.95 20.36
C THR A 221 -2.61 6.98 20.17
N ILE A 222 -2.12 6.69 18.96
CA ILE A 222 -0.70 6.76 18.62
C ILE A 222 -0.22 8.21 18.62
N HIS A 223 -0.96 9.12 17.99
CA HIS A 223 -0.59 10.53 17.89
C HIS A 223 -0.72 11.28 19.24
N LYS A 224 -1.64 10.86 20.11
CA LYS A 224 -1.79 11.42 21.46
C LYS A 224 -0.88 10.78 22.49
N GLY A 225 -0.41 9.55 22.22
CA GLY A 225 0.62 8.92 23.01
C GLY A 225 1.99 9.47 22.60
N ASP A 226 2.60 10.20 23.50
CA ASP A 226 3.98 10.73 23.40
C ASP A 226 4.99 9.56 23.41
N SER A 227 4.82 8.62 22.45
CA SER A 227 5.67 7.46 22.35
C SER A 227 6.97 7.90 21.67
N SER A 228 8.06 7.88 22.44
CA SER A 228 9.40 8.13 21.93
C SER A 228 9.75 7.22 20.73
N GLU A 229 9.18 6.02 20.69
CA GLU A 229 9.33 5.06 19.59
C GLU A 229 8.72 5.58 18.28
N TYR A 230 7.53 6.17 18.33
CA TYR A 230 6.87 6.78 17.16
C TYR A 230 7.69 7.95 16.62
N ILE A 231 8.10 8.88 17.49
CA ILE A 231 8.90 10.05 17.12
C ILE A 231 10.24 9.62 16.53
N ASN A 232 10.91 8.65 17.12
CA ASN A 232 12.17 8.10 16.60
C ASN A 232 11.98 7.48 15.21
N ALA A 233 10.94 6.67 15.02
CA ALA A 233 10.62 6.07 13.72
C ALA A 233 10.32 7.15 12.66
N MET A 234 9.53 8.17 12.99
CA MET A 234 9.27 9.32 12.11
C MET A 234 10.56 10.02 11.69
N ASN A 235 11.46 10.28 12.63
CA ASN A 235 12.73 10.93 12.34
C ASN A 235 13.62 10.06 11.44
N GLU A 236 13.68 8.75 11.67
CA GLU A 236 14.44 7.82 10.83
C GLU A 236 13.91 7.78 9.40
N TYR A 237 12.59 7.66 9.21
CA TYR A 237 11.97 7.63 7.89
C TYR A 237 12.10 8.97 7.17
N SER A 238 11.89 10.09 7.85
CA SER A 238 12.06 11.42 7.27
C SER A 238 13.49 11.68 6.78
N ASN A 239 14.50 11.16 7.49
CA ASN A 239 15.89 11.23 7.06
C ASN A 239 16.18 10.28 5.90
N LYS A 240 15.64 9.05 5.94
CA LYS A 240 15.84 8.02 4.91
C LYS A 240 15.28 8.43 3.55
N TYR A 241 14.12 9.08 3.55
CA TYR A 241 13.37 9.45 2.35
C TYR A 241 13.37 10.97 2.11
N ARG A 242 14.48 11.60 2.36
CA ARG A 242 14.65 13.03 2.14
C ARG A 242 14.75 13.36 0.65
N LEU A 243 13.98 14.37 0.22
CA LEU A 243 14.10 14.92 -1.12
C LEU A 243 15.37 15.76 -1.24
N ALA A 244 16.01 15.72 -2.42
CA ALA A 244 17.04 16.69 -2.77
C ALA A 244 16.46 18.11 -2.85
N ASP A 245 17.28 19.13 -2.53
CA ASP A 245 16.92 20.55 -2.58
C ASP A 245 16.66 21.01 -4.03
#